data_af5d93a599e0f70cdbab63ac3b1a3e52
#
_entry.id   af5d93a599e0f70cdbab63ac3b1a3e52
#
_cell.length_a   1.000
_cell.length_b   1.000
_cell.length_c   1.000
_cell.angle_alpha   90.00
_cell.angle_beta   90.00
_cell.angle_gamma   90.00
#
_symmetry.space_group_name_H-M   'P 1'
#
loop_
_entity.id
_entity.type
_entity.pdbx_description
1 polymer ?
#
loop_
_entity_poly.entity_id
_entity_poly.type
_entity_poly.pdbx_seq_one_letter_code
_entity_poly.pdbx_strand_id
1 'polypeptide(L)'
;MLFRSTRNLMAPVEAGAPLGVLDFQDAVYGPITYDIASLLRDAFISWDEDFVIDITVRYWEKARKAGLVGATSASGWGADFGEFYRSVEWMGLQRHLKVAGIFARLTLRDGKPKYLADAPRFLHYIRATTDRYRELGPLRKLIDQIEGTEAAMGYAFGRM
;
A
#
# COMPACT_ATOMS: atom_id res chain seq x y z
N MET A 1 -0.88 1.89 15.30
CA MET A 1 -1.56 1.77 14.00
C MET A 1 -2.91 2.44 14.12
N LEU A 2 -3.02 3.69 13.66
CA LEU A 2 -4.15 4.58 13.94
C LEU A 2 -4.98 4.90 12.69
N PHE A 3 -4.48 4.60 11.48
CA PHE A 3 -5.00 5.25 10.31
C PHE A 3 -5.46 4.29 9.22
N ARG A 4 -6.69 4.40 8.74
CA ARG A 4 -7.25 3.51 7.73
C ARG A 4 -7.53 4.16 6.37
N SER A 5 -7.68 5.50 6.32
CA SER A 5 -8.03 6.18 5.05
C SER A 5 -7.94 7.70 5.20
N THR A 6 -7.71 8.40 4.09
CA THR A 6 -7.81 9.86 4.00
C THR A 6 -9.18 10.40 4.46
N ARG A 7 -10.23 9.56 4.36
CA ARG A 7 -11.59 9.89 4.84
C ARG A 7 -11.71 10.07 6.35
N ASN A 8 -10.72 9.57 7.11
CA ASN A 8 -10.68 9.68 8.56
C ASN A 8 -9.94 10.95 9.04
N LEU A 9 -9.56 11.82 8.10
CA LEU A 9 -8.98 13.14 8.39
C LEU A 9 -10.04 14.22 8.26
N MET A 10 -10.08 15.10 9.26
CA MET A 10 -10.89 16.31 9.22
C MET A 10 -10.00 17.54 9.10
N ALA A 11 -10.25 18.34 8.08
CA ALA A 11 -9.59 19.62 7.95
C ALA A 11 -10.00 20.53 9.13
N PRO A 12 -9.06 21.27 9.72
CA PRO A 12 -9.39 22.22 10.78
C PRO A 12 -10.24 23.38 10.23
N VAL A 13 -11.18 23.87 11.04
CA VAL A 13 -11.99 25.04 10.69
C VAL A 13 -11.14 26.31 10.74
N GLU A 14 -10.20 26.40 11.69
CA GLU A 14 -9.30 27.52 11.85
C GLU A 14 -7.94 27.24 11.21
N ALA A 15 -7.41 28.23 10.50
CA ALA A 15 -6.09 28.12 9.87
C ALA A 15 -5.00 27.88 10.95
N GLY A 16 -4.21 26.82 10.76
CA GLY A 16 -3.12 26.46 11.68
C GLY A 16 -3.53 25.55 12.85
N ALA A 17 -4.81 25.25 13.03
CA ALA A 17 -5.23 24.25 13.98
C ALA A 17 -4.85 22.82 13.50
N PRO A 18 -4.63 21.86 14.43
CA PRO A 18 -4.28 20.50 14.06
C PRO A 18 -5.42 19.78 13.33
N LEU A 19 -5.05 18.84 12.44
CA LEU A 19 -6.01 17.96 11.79
C LEU A 19 -6.75 17.10 12.83
N GLY A 20 -8.07 16.96 12.66
CA GLY A 20 -8.85 15.97 13.39
C GLY A 20 -8.60 14.58 12.83
N VAL A 21 -8.49 13.58 13.71
CA VAL A 21 -8.33 12.16 13.36
C VAL A 21 -9.53 11.39 13.89
N LEU A 22 -10.24 10.69 13.01
CA LEU A 22 -11.39 9.86 13.33
C LEU A 22 -11.04 8.37 13.24
N ASP A 23 -11.91 7.50 13.77
CA ASP A 23 -11.84 6.04 13.63
C ASP A 23 -10.54 5.43 14.19
N PHE A 24 -10.10 5.95 15.35
CA PHE A 24 -8.87 5.51 16.02
C PHE A 24 -9.11 4.45 17.11
N GLN A 25 -10.35 4.12 17.42
CA GLN A 25 -10.75 3.28 18.56
C GLN A 25 -10.27 1.83 18.47
N ASP A 26 -10.01 1.33 17.27
CA ASP A 26 -9.50 -0.03 17.04
C ASP A 26 -7.99 -0.06 16.75
N ALA A 27 -7.26 0.95 17.24
CA ALA A 27 -5.82 1.02 17.05
C ALA A 27 -5.13 -0.16 17.75
N VAL A 28 -4.19 -0.81 17.03
CA VAL A 28 -3.41 -1.93 17.54
C VAL A 28 -1.91 -1.66 17.35
N TYR A 29 -1.09 -2.33 18.13
CA TYR A 29 0.35 -2.32 17.92
C TYR A 29 0.68 -3.10 16.63
N GLY A 30 1.42 -2.50 15.71
CA GLY A 30 1.74 -3.08 14.43
C GLY A 30 2.84 -2.34 13.68
N PRO A 31 3.16 -2.74 12.43
CA PRO A 31 4.20 -2.11 11.64
C PRO A 31 3.94 -0.62 11.44
N ILE A 32 4.97 0.21 11.69
CA ILE A 32 4.89 1.66 11.51
C ILE A 32 4.57 2.07 10.07
N THR A 33 4.88 1.22 9.10
CA THR A 33 4.61 1.43 7.67
C THR A 33 3.15 1.26 7.29
N TYR A 34 2.31 0.70 8.16
CA TYR A 34 0.89 0.47 7.85
C TYR A 34 0.11 1.77 7.66
N ASP A 35 0.33 2.76 8.51
CA ASP A 35 -0.44 4.00 8.46
C ASP A 35 -0.07 4.83 7.24
N ILE A 36 1.23 4.95 6.92
CA ILE A 36 1.67 5.66 5.72
C ILE A 36 1.24 4.93 4.43
N ALA A 37 1.30 3.59 4.39
CA ALA A 37 0.79 2.81 3.29
C ALA A 37 -0.74 2.98 3.13
N SER A 38 -1.47 3.07 4.24
CA SER A 38 -2.92 3.30 4.23
C SER A 38 -3.30 4.66 3.65
N LEU A 39 -2.48 5.67 3.90
CA LEU A 39 -2.70 7.03 3.44
C LEU A 39 -2.35 7.18 1.95
N LEU A 40 -1.20 6.64 1.53
CA LEU A 40 -0.65 6.87 0.19
C LEU A 40 -1.10 5.82 -0.84
N ARG A 41 -1.49 4.63 -0.40
CA ARG A 41 -2.04 3.55 -1.23
C ARG A 41 -3.51 3.30 -0.86
N ASP A 42 -4.28 4.39 -0.83
CA ASP A 42 -5.70 4.36 -0.48
C ASP A 42 -6.53 3.67 -1.58
N ALA A 43 -7.66 3.11 -1.17
CA ALA A 43 -8.58 2.41 -2.06
C ALA A 43 -9.32 3.35 -3.04
N PHE A 44 -9.44 4.63 -2.71
CA PHE A 44 -10.31 5.58 -3.40
C PHE A 44 -9.56 6.72 -4.09
N ILE A 45 -8.31 6.97 -3.68
CA ILE A 45 -7.47 8.05 -4.20
C ILE A 45 -6.16 7.46 -4.71
N SER A 46 -5.72 7.92 -5.87
CA SER A 46 -4.39 7.64 -6.42
C SER A 46 -3.56 8.92 -6.38
N TRP A 47 -2.31 8.76 -6.03
CA TRP A 47 -1.31 9.81 -5.99
C TRP A 47 -0.21 9.51 -7.00
N ASP A 48 0.42 10.54 -7.54
CA ASP A 48 1.60 10.39 -8.39
C ASP A 48 2.75 9.77 -7.60
N GLU A 49 3.56 8.94 -8.24
CA GLU A 49 4.64 8.19 -7.57
C GLU A 49 5.66 9.12 -6.91
N ASP A 50 6.01 10.24 -7.56
CA ASP A 50 6.93 11.23 -6.99
C ASP A 50 6.39 11.81 -5.69
N PHE A 51 5.09 12.10 -5.63
CA PHE A 51 4.43 12.55 -4.40
C PHE A 51 4.47 11.48 -3.31
N VAL A 52 4.22 10.22 -3.68
CA VAL A 52 4.27 9.08 -2.73
C VAL A 52 5.67 8.94 -2.14
N ILE A 53 6.71 9.03 -2.98
CA ILE A 53 8.10 8.94 -2.55
C ILE A 53 8.45 10.11 -1.63
N ASP A 54 8.14 11.36 -2.02
CA ASP A 54 8.42 12.56 -1.20
C ASP A 54 7.81 12.47 0.19
N ILE A 55 6.52 12.14 0.27
CA ILE A 55 5.83 12.02 1.57
C ILE A 55 6.38 10.85 2.39
N THR A 56 6.75 9.74 1.75
CA THR A 56 7.33 8.58 2.44
C THR A 56 8.72 8.92 3.01
N VAL A 57 9.56 9.66 2.26
CA VAL A 57 10.86 10.15 2.74
C VAL A 57 10.68 11.05 3.97
N ARG A 58 9.80 12.05 3.89
CA ARG A 58 9.52 12.96 5.03
C ARG A 58 9.01 12.22 6.26
N TYR A 59 8.14 11.23 6.07
CA TYR A 59 7.66 10.38 7.15
C TYR A 59 8.80 9.57 7.79
N TRP A 60 9.63 8.91 6.97
CA TRP A 60 10.78 8.15 7.41
C TRP A 60 11.79 9.01 8.20
N GLU A 61 12.10 10.22 7.71
CA GLU A 61 13.00 11.15 8.41
C GLU A 61 12.45 11.55 9.79
N LYS A 62 11.14 11.83 9.87
CA LYS A 62 10.48 12.13 11.15
C LYS A 62 10.50 10.93 12.09
N ALA A 63 10.23 9.72 11.58
CA ALA A 63 10.26 8.49 12.35
C ALA A 63 11.68 8.20 12.88
N ARG A 64 12.72 8.45 12.09
CA ARG A 64 14.13 8.34 12.53
C ARG A 64 14.46 9.35 13.64
N LYS A 65 14.09 10.62 13.47
CA LYS A 65 14.29 11.66 14.49
C LYS A 65 13.57 11.34 15.79
N ALA A 66 12.44 10.66 15.72
CA ALA A 66 11.68 10.20 16.88
C ALA A 66 12.19 8.87 17.49
N GLY A 67 13.26 8.27 16.94
CA GLY A 67 13.81 6.99 17.41
C GLY A 67 12.92 5.77 17.14
N LEU A 68 11.91 5.90 16.25
CA LEU A 68 10.98 4.82 15.94
C LEU A 68 11.55 3.83 14.92
N VAL A 69 12.45 4.26 14.06
CA VAL A 69 13.17 3.45 13.07
C VAL A 69 14.64 3.87 12.99
N GLY A 70 15.47 3.02 12.39
CA GLY A 70 16.88 3.28 12.18
C GLY A 70 17.76 2.90 13.38
N ALA A 71 19.04 3.31 13.34
CA ALA A 71 20.06 2.89 14.30
C ALA A 71 19.74 3.23 15.77
N THR A 72 18.91 4.23 16.00
CA THR A 72 18.50 4.66 17.37
C THR A 72 17.25 3.92 17.87
N SER A 73 16.57 3.15 17.01
CA SER A 73 15.46 2.31 17.43
C SER A 73 15.92 1.00 18.05
N ALA A 74 15.07 0.39 18.89
CA ALA A 74 15.39 -0.87 19.56
C ALA A 74 15.71 -2.03 18.59
N SER A 75 15.19 -2.00 17.36
CA SER A 75 15.40 -3.04 16.34
C SER A 75 16.53 -2.73 15.36
N GLY A 76 16.99 -1.47 15.28
CA GLY A 76 17.88 -0.99 14.21
C GLY A 76 17.28 -0.99 12.81
N TRP A 77 16.04 -1.50 12.64
CA TRP A 77 15.36 -1.62 11.36
C TRP A 77 14.99 -0.26 10.76
N GLY A 78 15.00 -0.20 9.42
CA GLY A 78 14.63 1.02 8.69
C GLY A 78 15.69 2.11 8.72
N ALA A 79 16.95 1.76 8.96
CA ALA A 79 18.08 2.68 8.85
C ALA A 79 18.29 3.12 7.40
N ASP A 80 18.08 2.22 6.45
CA ASP A 80 18.09 2.47 5.01
C ASP A 80 16.68 2.79 4.52
N PHE A 81 16.57 3.82 3.66
CA PHE A 81 15.29 4.24 3.10
C PHE A 81 14.69 3.17 2.16
N GLY A 82 15.51 2.47 1.39
CA GLY A 82 15.06 1.43 0.48
C GLY A 82 14.39 0.27 1.24
N GLU A 83 14.96 -0.15 2.38
CA GLU A 83 14.35 -1.13 3.28
C GLU A 83 12.99 -0.65 3.81
N PHE A 84 12.93 0.61 4.26
CA PHE A 84 11.71 1.22 4.75
C PHE A 84 10.65 1.32 3.66
N TYR A 85 11.02 1.83 2.47
CA TYR A 85 10.11 1.98 1.33
C TYR A 85 9.57 0.64 0.84
N ARG A 86 10.43 -0.38 0.74
CA ARG A 86 10.00 -1.75 0.44
C ARG A 86 8.92 -2.23 1.41
N SER A 87 9.08 -1.98 2.71
CA SER A 87 8.07 -2.34 3.71
C SER A 87 6.76 -1.59 3.52
N VAL A 88 6.79 -0.30 3.11
CA VAL A 88 5.60 0.48 2.78
C VAL A 88 4.88 -0.15 1.57
N GLU A 89 5.60 -0.52 0.52
CA GLU A 89 5.01 -1.14 -0.66
C GLU A 89 4.40 -2.52 -0.38
N TRP A 90 5.08 -3.35 0.39
CA TRP A 90 4.55 -4.66 0.78
C TRP A 90 3.32 -4.55 1.68
N MET A 91 3.30 -3.55 2.55
CA MET A 91 2.11 -3.23 3.35
C MET A 91 0.96 -2.72 2.48
N GLY A 92 1.26 -1.89 1.47
CA GLY A 92 0.31 -1.47 0.44
C GLY A 92 -0.27 -2.66 -0.32
N LEU A 93 0.57 -3.60 -0.75
CA LEU A 93 0.15 -4.83 -1.42
C LEU A 93 -0.81 -5.65 -0.56
N GLN A 94 -0.45 -5.90 0.71
CA GLN A 94 -1.31 -6.62 1.65
C GLN A 94 -2.69 -5.95 1.78
N ARG A 95 -2.72 -4.63 1.85
CA ARG A 95 -3.96 -3.87 1.91
C ARG A 95 -4.78 -3.98 0.62
N HIS A 96 -4.15 -3.86 -0.54
CA HIS A 96 -4.84 -3.99 -1.82
C HIS A 96 -5.44 -5.39 -2.01
N LEU A 97 -4.72 -6.45 -1.65
CA LEU A 97 -5.26 -7.82 -1.67
C LEU A 97 -6.46 -7.97 -0.72
N LYS A 98 -6.37 -7.41 0.49
CA LYS A 98 -7.48 -7.39 1.45
C LYS A 98 -8.71 -6.65 0.88
N VAL A 99 -8.50 -5.46 0.31
CA VAL A 99 -9.59 -4.65 -0.27
C VAL A 99 -10.20 -5.35 -1.47
N ALA A 100 -9.41 -5.94 -2.35
CA ALA A 100 -9.90 -6.75 -3.47
C ALA A 100 -10.81 -7.90 -2.99
N GLY A 101 -10.40 -8.62 -1.96
CA GLY A 101 -11.23 -9.67 -1.33
C GLY A 101 -12.52 -9.12 -0.71
N ILE A 102 -12.48 -7.96 -0.05
CA ILE A 102 -13.67 -7.30 0.49
C ILE A 102 -14.63 -6.90 -0.63
N PHE A 103 -14.14 -6.32 -1.72
CA PHE A 103 -14.96 -5.88 -2.85
C PHE A 103 -15.57 -7.06 -3.59
N ALA A 104 -14.83 -8.14 -3.79
CA ALA A 104 -15.37 -9.38 -4.31
C ALA A 104 -16.52 -9.90 -3.43
N ARG A 105 -16.34 -9.94 -2.12
CA ARG A 105 -17.39 -10.34 -1.17
C ARG A 105 -18.60 -9.43 -1.23
N LEU A 106 -18.43 -8.11 -1.22
CA LEU A 106 -19.53 -7.14 -1.30
C LEU A 106 -20.33 -7.30 -2.59
N THR A 107 -19.67 -7.63 -3.69
CA THR A 107 -20.32 -7.84 -4.98
C THR A 107 -21.05 -9.19 -5.04
N LEU A 108 -20.34 -10.28 -4.73
CA LEU A 108 -20.83 -11.64 -4.94
C LEU A 108 -21.82 -12.08 -3.86
N ARG A 109 -21.58 -11.70 -2.60
CA ARG A 109 -22.42 -12.09 -1.47
C ARG A 109 -23.49 -11.06 -1.14
N ASP A 110 -23.13 -9.79 -1.14
CA ASP A 110 -23.99 -8.71 -0.62
C ASP A 110 -24.69 -7.95 -1.75
N GLY A 111 -24.53 -8.35 -3.03
CA GLY A 111 -25.25 -7.79 -4.19
C GLY A 111 -24.95 -6.31 -4.47
N LYS A 112 -23.73 -5.82 -4.14
CA LYS A 112 -23.33 -4.42 -4.30
C LYS A 112 -22.29 -4.22 -5.43
N PRO A 113 -22.71 -4.30 -6.72
CA PRO A 113 -21.76 -4.31 -7.85
C PRO A 113 -20.97 -3.02 -8.04
N LYS A 114 -21.39 -1.90 -7.44
CA LYS A 114 -20.68 -0.60 -7.54
C LYS A 114 -19.21 -0.66 -7.10
N TYR A 115 -18.85 -1.60 -6.24
CA TYR A 115 -17.49 -1.75 -5.77
C TYR A 115 -16.54 -2.36 -6.83
N LEU A 116 -17.07 -3.02 -7.86
CA LEU A 116 -16.25 -3.53 -8.97
C LEU A 116 -15.63 -2.42 -9.83
N ALA A 117 -16.23 -1.23 -9.86
CA ALA A 117 -15.72 -0.11 -10.63
C ALA A 117 -14.31 0.32 -10.19
N ASP A 118 -13.95 0.10 -8.92
CA ASP A 118 -12.62 0.42 -8.38
C ASP A 118 -11.61 -0.74 -8.52
N ALA A 119 -12.04 -1.92 -8.96
CA ALA A 119 -11.19 -3.11 -9.08
C ALA A 119 -9.95 -2.88 -9.97
N PRO A 120 -10.03 -2.23 -11.15
CA PRO A 120 -8.87 -1.99 -12.00
C PRO A 120 -7.73 -1.25 -11.30
N ARG A 121 -8.04 -0.33 -10.38
CA ARG A 121 -7.04 0.42 -9.60
C ARG A 121 -6.21 -0.50 -8.70
N PHE A 122 -6.88 -1.41 -7.96
CA PHE A 122 -6.16 -2.33 -7.08
C PHE A 122 -5.32 -3.32 -7.85
N LEU A 123 -5.86 -3.85 -8.94
CA LEU A 123 -5.14 -4.76 -9.82
C LEU A 123 -3.88 -4.09 -10.38
N HIS A 124 -3.97 -2.83 -10.79
CA HIS A 124 -2.81 -2.06 -11.21
C HIS A 124 -1.73 -1.97 -10.11
N TYR A 125 -2.10 -1.60 -8.88
CA TYR A 125 -1.15 -1.51 -7.77
C TYR A 125 -0.56 -2.87 -7.38
N ILE A 126 -1.39 -3.92 -7.36
CA ILE A 126 -0.94 -5.28 -7.08
C ILE A 126 0.09 -5.71 -8.14
N ARG A 127 -0.18 -5.48 -9.43
CA ARG A 127 0.75 -5.77 -10.51
C ARG A 127 2.03 -4.97 -10.39
N ALA A 128 1.95 -3.65 -10.24
CA ALA A 128 3.13 -2.79 -10.12
C ALA A 128 4.06 -3.24 -8.99
N THR A 129 3.50 -3.61 -7.84
CA THR A 129 4.30 -4.09 -6.71
C THR A 129 4.88 -5.49 -6.97
N THR A 130 4.08 -6.41 -7.54
CA THR A 130 4.56 -7.78 -7.82
C THR A 130 5.60 -7.83 -8.95
N ASP A 131 5.58 -6.88 -9.87
CA ASP A 131 6.59 -6.72 -10.92
C ASP A 131 7.92 -6.19 -10.39
N ARG A 132 7.87 -5.32 -9.37
CA ARG A 132 9.05 -4.69 -8.79
C ARG A 132 9.89 -5.64 -7.93
N TYR A 133 9.26 -6.60 -7.27
CA TYR A 133 9.92 -7.49 -6.32
C TYR A 133 9.95 -8.94 -6.80
N ARG A 134 11.16 -9.46 -7.01
CA ARG A 134 11.38 -10.84 -7.49
C ARG A 134 10.74 -11.89 -6.59
N GLU A 135 10.73 -11.64 -5.29
CA GLU A 135 10.17 -12.54 -4.27
C GLU A 135 8.65 -12.70 -4.42
N LEU A 136 7.99 -11.74 -5.04
CA LEU A 136 6.56 -11.75 -5.32
C LEU A 136 6.20 -12.41 -6.67
N GLY A 137 7.18 -12.96 -7.39
CA GLY A 137 7.00 -13.66 -8.67
C GLY A 137 5.93 -14.75 -8.66
N PRO A 138 5.83 -15.60 -7.62
CA PRO A 138 4.74 -16.59 -7.53
C PRO A 138 3.35 -15.95 -7.46
N LEU A 139 3.20 -14.85 -6.71
CA LEU A 139 1.95 -14.11 -6.63
C LEU A 139 1.60 -13.46 -7.97
N ARG A 140 2.59 -12.89 -8.68
CA ARG A 140 2.39 -12.33 -10.01
C ARG A 140 1.85 -13.38 -10.99
N LYS A 141 2.47 -14.56 -11.02
CA LYS A 141 2.00 -15.67 -11.88
C LYS A 141 0.56 -16.09 -11.58
N LEU A 142 0.19 -16.11 -10.30
CA LEU A 142 -1.19 -16.40 -9.89
C LEU A 142 -2.16 -15.33 -10.42
N ILE A 143 -1.79 -14.05 -10.35
CA ILE A 143 -2.60 -12.95 -10.87
C ILE A 143 -2.75 -13.07 -12.38
N ASP A 144 -1.66 -13.37 -13.10
CA ASP A 144 -1.68 -13.59 -14.55
C ASP A 144 -2.64 -14.72 -14.95
N GLN A 145 -2.64 -15.82 -14.20
CA GLN A 145 -3.59 -16.92 -14.41
C GLN A 145 -5.05 -16.51 -14.16
N ILE A 146 -5.31 -15.75 -13.10
CA ILE A 146 -6.67 -15.27 -12.75
C ILE A 146 -7.19 -14.30 -13.82
N GLU A 147 -6.35 -13.42 -14.34
CA GLU A 147 -6.73 -12.43 -15.35
C GLU A 147 -6.67 -12.98 -16.79
N GLY A 148 -6.19 -14.21 -16.99
CA GLY A 148 -6.00 -14.79 -18.32
C GLY A 148 -4.94 -14.08 -19.17
N THR A 149 -4.05 -13.32 -18.52
CA THR A 149 -2.89 -12.71 -19.17
C THR A 149 -1.75 -13.72 -19.15
N GLU A 150 -1.54 -14.44 -20.26
CA GLU A 150 -0.34 -15.26 -20.41
C GLU A 150 0.89 -14.34 -20.33
N ALA A 151 1.85 -14.72 -19.47
CA ALA A 151 3.14 -14.08 -19.47
C ALA A 151 3.68 -14.17 -20.91
N ALA A 152 3.96 -13.04 -21.56
CA ALA A 152 4.63 -13.03 -22.83
C ALA A 152 5.88 -13.92 -22.69
N MET A 153 5.90 -15.04 -23.36
CA MET A 153 7.00 -16.00 -23.29
C MET A 153 8.25 -15.25 -23.70
N GLY A 154 9.12 -15.03 -22.72
CA GLY A 154 10.40 -14.37 -22.94
C GLY A 154 11.14 -15.09 -24.05
N TYR A 155 11.71 -14.33 -24.95
CA TYR A 155 12.62 -14.67 -26.02
C TYR A 155 13.04 -16.13 -26.06
N ALA A 156 12.42 -16.90 -26.94
CA ALA A 156 13.01 -18.14 -27.43
C ALA A 156 14.22 -17.75 -28.31
N PHE A 157 15.41 -17.71 -27.72
CA PHE A 157 16.64 -17.68 -28.51
C PHE A 157 16.64 -18.94 -29.39
N GLY A 158 16.56 -18.72 -30.69
CA GLY A 158 16.53 -19.77 -31.68
C GLY A 158 17.67 -20.79 -31.50
N ARG A 159 17.29 -22.04 -31.44
CA ARG A 159 18.20 -23.13 -31.80
C ARG A 159 18.48 -22.99 -33.31
N MET A 160 19.74 -22.66 -33.65
CA MET A 160 20.29 -23.04 -34.93
C MET A 160 20.61 -24.52 -34.88
#